data_dd0ceb70e1a3f53dec5307c9f77acaf7
#
_entry.id   dd0ceb70e1a3f53dec5307c9f77acaf7
#
_cell.length_a   1.000
_cell.length_b   1.000
_cell.length_c   1.000
_cell.angle_alpha   90.00
_cell.angle_beta   90.00
_cell.angle_gamma   90.00
#
_symmetry.space_group_name_H-M   'P 1'
#
loop_
_entity.id
_entity.type
_entity.pdbx_description
1 polymer ?
#
loop_
_entity_poly.entity_id
_entity_poly.type
_entity_poly.pdbx_seq_one_letter_code
_entity_poly.pdbx_strand_id
1 'polypeptide(L)'
;MIELAPTSESWVAAALADLDSRLPRLLVDHAHCERKAAAMAIRHIERHADWPRLAERLSRLAREELVHFERVLAELRGRGVPFRAQPGSGYGAALFAAAGSRRAVEEMLVCALIEARSHERFERLTRALAGTPLGELYADLCDAEARHGDLYLELAAEAADGPIEARLAELVRAEAAIIARPRLPIRMHSGG
;
A
#
# COMPACT_ATOMS: atom_id res chain seq x y z
N MET A 1 -13.03 0.89 -7.38
CA MET A 1 -12.11 1.38 -6.30
C MET A 1 -12.76 1.19 -4.95
N ILE A 2 -12.03 0.77 -3.92
CA ILE A 2 -12.53 0.57 -2.55
C ILE A 2 -12.62 1.93 -1.83
N GLU A 3 -13.79 2.23 -1.25
CA GLU A 3 -13.96 3.41 -0.42
C GLU A 3 -13.54 3.10 1.02
N LEU A 4 -12.48 3.77 1.49
CA LEU A 4 -11.93 3.63 2.83
C LEU A 4 -12.27 4.84 3.70
N ALA A 5 -12.25 4.66 5.03
CA ALA A 5 -12.28 5.78 5.96
C ALA A 5 -11.12 6.74 5.64
N PRO A 6 -11.38 8.05 5.49
CA PRO A 6 -10.37 9.00 5.06
C PRO A 6 -9.24 9.13 6.10
N THR A 7 -8.00 9.24 5.63
CA THR A 7 -6.86 9.59 6.48
C THR A 7 -7.06 10.98 7.09
N SER A 8 -6.76 11.16 8.37
CA SER A 8 -6.90 12.45 9.04
C SER A 8 -5.96 13.52 8.47
N GLU A 9 -6.38 14.78 8.50
CA GLU A 9 -5.50 15.91 8.14
C GLU A 9 -4.28 15.99 9.09
N SER A 10 -4.43 15.53 10.33
CA SER A 10 -3.31 15.46 11.29
C SER A 10 -2.20 14.51 10.82
N TRP A 11 -2.54 13.42 10.11
CA TRP A 11 -1.53 12.53 9.53
C TRP A 11 -0.72 13.26 8.46
N VAL A 12 -1.37 13.98 7.53
CA VAL A 12 -0.69 14.75 6.47
C VAL A 12 0.18 15.84 7.10
N ALA A 13 -0.38 16.60 8.03
CA ALA A 13 0.37 17.64 8.75
C ALA A 13 1.59 17.05 9.48
N ALA A 14 1.43 15.92 10.17
CA ALA A 14 2.51 15.27 10.87
C ALA A 14 3.57 14.66 9.93
N ALA A 15 3.16 14.16 8.76
CA ALA A 15 4.07 13.62 7.75
C ALA A 15 4.98 14.70 7.14
N LEU A 16 4.45 15.92 6.97
CA LEU A 16 5.12 17.04 6.32
C LEU A 16 5.61 18.12 7.30
N ALA A 17 5.40 17.96 8.62
CA ALA A 17 5.76 18.95 9.63
C ALA A 17 7.26 19.27 9.71
N ASP A 18 8.10 18.37 9.21
CA ASP A 18 9.55 18.51 9.20
C ASP A 18 10.12 17.83 7.96
N LEU A 19 10.48 18.64 6.98
CA LEU A 19 10.97 18.16 5.69
C LEU A 19 12.39 17.55 5.79
N ASP A 20 13.12 17.85 6.86
CA ASP A 20 14.49 17.37 7.05
C ASP A 20 14.56 16.07 7.87
N SER A 21 13.55 15.74 8.66
CA SER A 21 13.56 14.52 9.47
C SER A 21 12.34 13.62 9.28
N ARG A 22 11.12 14.14 9.25
CA ARG A 22 9.90 13.34 9.17
C ARG A 22 9.62 12.84 7.76
N LEU A 23 9.70 13.74 6.77
CA LEU A 23 9.56 13.37 5.37
C LEU A 23 10.58 12.31 4.92
N PRO A 24 11.89 12.43 5.23
CA PRO A 24 12.86 11.38 4.95
C PRO A 24 12.50 10.01 5.54
N ARG A 25 11.96 9.98 6.77
CA ARG A 25 11.50 8.72 7.39
C ARG A 25 10.30 8.13 6.68
N LEU A 26 9.35 8.97 6.25
CA LEU A 26 8.20 8.54 5.47
C LEU A 26 8.64 7.96 4.12
N LEU A 27 9.58 8.61 3.42
CA LEU A 27 10.11 8.12 2.15
C LEU A 27 10.86 6.79 2.31
N VAL A 28 11.64 6.61 3.38
CA VAL A 28 12.27 5.31 3.67
C VAL A 28 11.21 4.24 3.91
N ASP A 29 10.14 4.55 4.66
CA ASP A 29 9.02 3.62 4.88
C ASP A 29 8.28 3.31 3.57
N HIS A 30 8.06 4.33 2.73
CA HIS A 30 7.47 4.18 1.40
C HIS A 30 8.30 3.21 0.53
N ALA A 31 9.61 3.42 0.41
CA ALA A 31 10.48 2.49 -0.30
C ALA A 31 10.38 1.04 0.24
N HIS A 32 10.19 0.87 1.55
CA HIS A 32 9.91 -0.45 2.11
C HIS A 32 8.53 -0.99 1.76
N CYS A 33 7.52 -0.14 1.56
CA CYS A 33 6.19 -0.57 1.13
C CYS A 33 6.24 -1.14 -0.28
N GLU A 34 6.80 -0.42 -1.24
CA GLU A 34 6.96 -0.86 -2.64
C GLU A 34 7.72 -2.19 -2.73
N ARG A 35 8.88 -2.28 -2.08
CA ARG A 35 9.66 -3.51 -2.03
C ARG A 35 8.88 -4.69 -1.43
N LYS A 36 8.02 -4.44 -0.44
CA LYS A 36 7.19 -5.47 0.19
C LYS A 36 6.03 -5.87 -0.71
N ALA A 37 5.43 -4.93 -1.44
CA ALA A 37 4.37 -5.19 -2.41
C ALA A 37 4.90 -6.11 -3.52
N ALA A 38 6.06 -5.81 -4.10
CA ALA A 38 6.74 -6.69 -5.06
C ALA A 38 6.99 -8.10 -4.48
N ALA A 39 7.54 -8.19 -3.27
CA ALA A 39 7.82 -9.46 -2.62
C ALA A 39 6.53 -10.25 -2.28
N MET A 40 5.44 -9.56 -1.98
CA MET A 40 4.14 -10.18 -1.72
C MET A 40 3.55 -10.77 -3.00
N ALA A 41 3.60 -10.03 -4.12
CA ALA A 41 3.16 -10.52 -5.42
C ALA A 41 3.93 -11.79 -5.83
N ILE A 42 5.26 -11.81 -5.69
CA ILE A 42 6.09 -13.00 -5.95
C ILE A 42 5.69 -14.17 -5.05
N ARG A 43 5.45 -13.92 -3.76
CA ARG A 43 5.01 -14.96 -2.82
C ARG A 43 3.65 -15.55 -3.19
N HIS A 44 2.73 -14.73 -3.70
CA HIS A 44 1.43 -15.23 -4.18
C HIS A 44 1.59 -16.09 -5.43
N ILE A 45 2.48 -15.72 -6.37
CA ILE A 45 2.81 -16.56 -7.53
C ILE A 45 3.32 -17.93 -7.07
N GLU A 46 4.25 -17.95 -6.12
CA GLU A 46 4.81 -19.20 -5.58
C GLU A 46 3.75 -20.07 -4.88
N ARG A 47 2.90 -19.44 -4.06
CA ARG A 47 1.84 -20.13 -3.30
C ARG A 47 0.71 -20.69 -4.17
N HIS A 48 0.41 -20.03 -5.28
CA HIS A 48 -0.68 -20.34 -6.20
C HIS A 48 -0.13 -20.68 -7.60
N ALA A 49 0.91 -21.52 -7.65
CA ALA A 49 1.60 -21.87 -8.89
C ALA A 49 0.71 -22.61 -9.91
N ASP A 50 -0.38 -23.22 -9.44
CA ASP A 50 -1.44 -23.86 -10.23
C ASP A 50 -2.47 -22.86 -10.81
N TRP A 51 -2.29 -21.56 -10.60
CA TRP A 51 -3.13 -20.50 -11.15
C TRP A 51 -2.35 -19.60 -12.13
N PRO A 52 -2.20 -20.02 -13.43
CA PRO A 52 -1.35 -19.31 -14.40
C PRO A 52 -1.72 -17.86 -14.61
N ARG A 53 -3.03 -17.54 -14.65
CA ARG A 53 -3.52 -16.17 -14.84
C ARG A 53 -3.11 -15.24 -13.69
N LEU A 54 -3.15 -15.71 -12.46
CA LEU A 54 -2.62 -14.98 -11.32
C LEU A 54 -1.12 -14.72 -11.50
N ALA A 55 -0.35 -15.76 -11.88
CA ALA A 55 1.09 -15.65 -12.03
C ALA A 55 1.49 -14.61 -13.09
N GLU A 56 0.82 -14.58 -14.25
CA GLU A 56 1.05 -13.60 -15.30
C GLU A 56 0.78 -12.16 -14.82
N ARG A 57 -0.34 -11.95 -14.14
CA ARG A 57 -0.77 -10.63 -13.69
C ARG A 57 0.11 -10.11 -12.56
N LEU A 58 0.37 -10.92 -11.54
CA LEU A 58 1.21 -10.54 -10.42
C LEU A 58 2.68 -10.41 -10.78
N SER A 59 3.16 -11.10 -11.81
CA SER A 59 4.51 -10.90 -12.36
C SER A 59 4.69 -9.49 -12.94
N ARG A 60 3.65 -8.93 -13.59
CA ARG A 60 3.67 -7.57 -14.10
C ARG A 60 3.64 -6.57 -12.95
N LEU A 61 2.70 -6.74 -12.01
CA LEU A 61 2.60 -5.92 -10.82
C LEU A 61 3.93 -5.90 -10.04
N ALA A 62 4.54 -7.05 -9.77
CA ALA A 62 5.81 -7.09 -9.06
C ALA A 62 6.93 -6.27 -9.71
N ARG A 63 6.97 -6.21 -11.05
CA ARG A 63 7.93 -5.37 -11.78
C ARG A 63 7.59 -3.88 -11.66
N GLU A 64 6.31 -3.52 -11.73
CA GLU A 64 5.87 -2.13 -11.50
C GLU A 64 6.26 -1.67 -10.09
N GLU A 65 6.01 -2.48 -9.07
CA GLU A 65 6.40 -2.20 -7.69
C GLU A 65 7.92 -2.01 -7.50
N LEU A 66 8.73 -2.80 -8.21
CA LEU A 66 10.18 -2.59 -8.20
C LEU A 66 10.59 -1.28 -8.89
N VAL A 67 9.90 -0.88 -9.96
CA VAL A 67 10.13 0.44 -10.59
C VAL A 67 9.72 1.56 -9.63
N HIS A 68 8.61 1.43 -8.92
CA HIS A 68 8.19 2.39 -7.88
C HIS A 68 9.24 2.49 -6.78
N PHE A 69 9.72 1.37 -6.28
CA PHE A 69 10.82 1.31 -5.32
C PHE A 69 12.06 2.06 -5.80
N GLU A 70 12.48 1.84 -7.04
CA GLU A 70 13.64 2.53 -7.65
C GLU A 70 13.43 4.05 -7.74
N ARG A 71 12.21 4.49 -8.07
CA ARG A 71 11.84 5.92 -8.12
C ARG A 71 11.94 6.56 -6.73
N VAL A 72 11.42 5.89 -5.70
CA VAL A 72 11.52 6.37 -4.31
C VAL A 72 12.97 6.36 -3.82
N LEU A 73 13.78 5.38 -4.21
CA LEU A 73 15.22 5.37 -3.93
C LEU A 73 15.95 6.54 -4.61
N ALA A 74 15.56 6.91 -5.83
CA ALA A 74 16.12 8.07 -6.51
C ALA A 74 15.80 9.37 -5.76
N GLU A 75 14.58 9.52 -5.27
CA GLU A 75 14.16 10.66 -4.44
C GLU A 75 14.95 10.73 -3.11
N LEU A 76 15.12 9.60 -2.42
CA LEU A 76 15.95 9.50 -1.22
C LEU A 76 17.39 9.93 -1.50
N ARG A 77 17.97 9.45 -2.60
CA ARG A 77 19.34 9.77 -3.02
C ARG A 77 19.50 11.26 -3.34
N GLY A 78 18.55 11.85 -4.05
CA GLY A 78 18.52 13.28 -4.35
C GLY A 78 18.52 14.16 -3.10
N ARG A 79 17.97 13.64 -2.00
CA ARG A 79 17.95 14.30 -0.68
C ARG A 79 19.12 13.93 0.22
N GLY A 80 20.07 13.11 -0.22
CA GLY A 80 21.16 12.61 0.61
C GLY A 80 20.72 11.67 1.74
N VAL A 81 19.52 11.08 1.64
CA VAL A 81 18.94 10.19 2.65
C VAL A 81 19.24 8.73 2.32
N PRO A 82 20.00 8.02 3.17
CA PRO A 82 20.29 6.62 2.91
C PRO A 82 19.07 5.74 3.15
N PHE A 83 18.83 4.79 2.24
CA PHE A 83 17.90 3.69 2.48
C PHE A 83 18.45 2.80 3.60
N ARG A 84 17.67 2.63 4.66
CA ARG A 84 18.07 1.87 5.86
C ARG A 84 16.97 0.92 6.29
N ALA A 85 17.35 -0.14 7.00
CA ALA A 85 16.38 -1.03 7.65
C ALA A 85 15.44 -0.24 8.57
N GLN A 86 14.14 -0.54 8.50
CA GLN A 86 13.12 0.12 9.29
C GLN A 86 12.05 -0.89 9.68
N PRO A 87 11.62 -0.95 10.97
CA PRO A 87 10.53 -1.79 11.39
C PRO A 87 9.24 -1.45 10.62
N GLY A 88 8.46 -2.44 10.23
CA GLY A 88 7.18 -2.23 9.58
C GLY A 88 6.16 -1.58 10.52
N SER A 89 5.12 -0.92 9.94
CA SER A 89 4.02 -0.33 10.71
C SER A 89 3.15 -1.37 11.43
N GLY A 90 3.20 -2.64 11.01
CA GLY A 90 2.31 -3.70 11.50
C GLY A 90 0.92 -3.70 10.84
N TYR A 91 0.62 -2.74 9.98
CA TYR A 91 -0.67 -2.58 9.32
C TYR A 91 -1.07 -3.83 8.51
N GLY A 92 -0.23 -4.26 7.56
CA GLY A 92 -0.51 -5.46 6.76
C GLY A 92 -0.67 -6.71 7.62
N ALA A 93 0.15 -6.89 8.66
CA ALA A 93 0.01 -8.01 9.59
C ALA A 93 -1.33 -7.98 10.33
N ALA A 94 -1.80 -6.80 10.75
CA ALA A 94 -3.09 -6.62 11.40
C ALA A 94 -4.27 -6.93 10.44
N LEU A 95 -4.17 -6.53 9.16
CA LEU A 95 -5.17 -6.88 8.14
C LEU A 95 -5.22 -8.38 7.87
N PHE A 96 -4.07 -9.05 7.70
CA PHE A 96 -4.03 -10.50 7.55
C PHE A 96 -4.56 -11.24 8.78
N ALA A 97 -4.35 -10.71 9.99
CA ALA A 97 -4.94 -11.25 11.20
C ALA A 97 -6.47 -11.08 11.23
N ALA A 98 -6.97 -9.91 10.79
CA ALA A 98 -8.41 -9.65 10.69
C ALA A 98 -9.09 -10.52 9.61
N ALA A 99 -8.39 -10.85 8.53
CA ALA A 99 -8.87 -11.79 7.53
C ALA A 99 -9.06 -13.21 8.10
N GLY A 100 -8.30 -13.60 9.11
CA GLY A 100 -8.47 -14.85 9.88
C GLY A 100 -8.15 -16.13 9.11
N SER A 101 -8.02 -16.07 7.81
CA SER A 101 -7.69 -17.20 6.96
C SER A 101 -6.66 -16.80 5.89
N ARG A 102 -6.02 -17.80 5.30
CA ARG A 102 -5.01 -17.64 4.26
C ARG A 102 -5.47 -18.26 2.93
N ARG A 103 -6.78 -18.33 2.69
CA ARG A 103 -7.30 -18.68 1.37
C ARG A 103 -6.99 -17.56 0.39
N ALA A 104 -6.91 -17.89 -0.89
CA ALA A 104 -6.56 -16.94 -1.94
C ALA A 104 -7.46 -15.68 -1.94
N VAL A 105 -8.76 -15.86 -1.74
CA VAL A 105 -9.71 -14.74 -1.71
C VAL A 105 -9.38 -13.72 -0.62
N GLU A 106 -9.11 -14.17 0.62
CA GLU A 106 -8.76 -13.28 1.73
C GLU A 106 -7.40 -12.60 1.51
N GLU A 107 -6.44 -13.34 0.96
CA GLU A 107 -5.12 -12.77 0.66
C GLU A 107 -5.22 -11.67 -0.41
N MET A 108 -6.00 -11.88 -1.47
CA MET A 108 -6.22 -10.88 -2.51
C MET A 108 -7.01 -9.67 -1.98
N LEU A 109 -8.06 -9.88 -1.17
CA LEU A 109 -8.81 -8.78 -0.55
C LEU A 109 -7.93 -7.92 0.37
N VAL A 110 -7.06 -8.54 1.17
CA VAL A 110 -6.12 -7.79 2.02
C VAL A 110 -5.14 -6.98 1.18
N CYS A 111 -4.61 -7.54 0.09
CA CYS A 111 -3.75 -6.80 -0.82
C CYS A 111 -4.50 -5.62 -1.44
N ALA A 112 -5.73 -5.83 -1.93
CA ALA A 112 -6.58 -4.76 -2.48
C ALA A 112 -6.79 -3.60 -1.49
N LEU A 113 -6.97 -3.89 -0.20
CA LEU A 113 -7.09 -2.87 0.86
C LEU A 113 -5.79 -2.12 1.11
N ILE A 114 -4.64 -2.79 1.01
CA ILE A 114 -3.32 -2.14 1.14
C ILE A 114 -3.12 -1.14 0.01
N GLU A 115 -3.39 -1.54 -1.24
CA GLU A 115 -3.26 -0.66 -2.41
C GLU A 115 -4.26 0.51 -2.34
N ALA A 116 -5.51 0.24 -1.94
CA ALA A 116 -6.51 1.29 -1.76
C ALA A 116 -6.08 2.33 -0.69
N ARG A 117 -5.40 1.90 0.39
CA ARG A 117 -4.86 2.81 1.40
C ARG A 117 -3.64 3.57 0.88
N SER A 118 -2.76 2.93 0.10
CA SER A 118 -1.66 3.61 -0.59
C SER A 118 -2.19 4.70 -1.52
N HIS A 119 -3.16 4.36 -2.37
CA HIS A 119 -3.82 5.29 -3.28
C HIS A 119 -4.40 6.52 -2.54
N GLU A 120 -5.21 6.30 -1.50
CA GLU A 120 -5.83 7.39 -0.72
C GLU A 120 -4.77 8.32 -0.10
N ARG A 121 -3.65 7.78 0.37
CA ARG A 121 -2.56 8.59 0.94
C ARG A 121 -1.74 9.30 -0.11
N PHE A 122 -1.51 8.68 -1.25
CA PHE A 122 -0.83 9.34 -2.37
C PHE A 122 -1.65 10.51 -2.90
N GLU A 123 -2.98 10.40 -3.02
CA GLU A 123 -3.84 11.53 -3.35
C GLU A 123 -3.68 12.71 -2.38
N ARG A 124 -3.59 12.44 -1.07
CA ARG A 124 -3.40 13.48 -0.06
C ARG A 124 -2.03 14.12 -0.15
N LEU A 125 -0.98 13.31 -0.32
CA LEU A 125 0.38 13.81 -0.49
C LEU A 125 0.55 14.60 -1.79
N THR A 126 -0.06 14.16 -2.88
CA THR A 126 -0.11 14.89 -4.16
C THR A 126 -0.68 16.29 -3.98
N ARG A 127 -1.82 16.39 -3.28
CA ARG A 127 -2.46 17.70 -3.01
C ARG A 127 -1.61 18.58 -2.09
N ALA A 128 -1.07 18.00 -1.02
CA ALA A 128 -0.26 18.73 -0.04
C ALA A 128 1.12 19.17 -0.57
N LEU A 129 1.65 18.47 -1.58
CA LEU A 129 2.94 18.72 -2.22
C LEU A 129 2.79 19.28 -3.64
N ALA A 130 1.62 19.84 -3.99
CA ALA A 130 1.35 20.36 -5.33
C ALA A 130 2.43 21.35 -5.79
N GLY A 131 2.86 21.22 -7.04
CA GLY A 131 3.90 22.08 -7.63
C GLY A 131 5.34 21.71 -7.23
N THR A 132 5.53 20.56 -6.58
CA THR A 132 6.85 20.02 -6.28
C THR A 132 7.12 18.71 -7.05
N PRO A 133 8.39 18.37 -7.37
CA PRO A 133 8.72 17.08 -8.00
C PRO A 133 8.24 15.87 -7.20
N LEU A 134 8.21 15.95 -5.87
CA LEU A 134 7.68 14.89 -5.02
C LEU A 134 6.16 14.75 -5.14
N GLY A 135 5.43 15.86 -5.30
CA GLY A 135 3.99 15.84 -5.58
C GLY A 135 3.68 15.19 -6.93
N GLU A 136 4.49 15.45 -7.95
CA GLU A 136 4.39 14.81 -9.27
C GLU A 136 4.66 13.30 -9.17
N LEU A 137 5.68 12.89 -8.40
CA LEU A 137 5.94 11.48 -8.12
C LEU A 137 4.72 10.78 -7.51
N TYR A 138 4.10 11.38 -6.48
CA TYR A 138 2.91 10.79 -5.85
C TYR A 138 1.69 10.78 -6.77
N ALA A 139 1.54 11.77 -7.65
CA ALA A 139 0.47 11.77 -8.66
C ALA A 139 0.60 10.59 -9.62
N ASP A 140 1.80 10.34 -10.14
CA ASP A 140 2.07 9.21 -11.03
C ASP A 140 1.84 7.85 -10.35
N LEU A 141 2.27 7.71 -9.10
CA LEU A 141 2.09 6.47 -8.33
C LEU A 141 0.62 6.22 -7.99
N CYS A 142 -0.16 7.28 -7.78
CA CYS A 142 -1.57 7.18 -7.43
C CYS A 142 -2.38 6.37 -8.44
N ASP A 143 -2.18 6.61 -9.74
CA ASP A 143 -2.85 5.88 -10.82
C ASP A 143 -2.45 4.40 -10.86
N ALA A 144 -1.21 4.09 -10.50
CA ALA A 144 -0.74 2.71 -10.42
C ALA A 144 -1.40 1.95 -9.26
N GLU A 145 -1.46 2.54 -8.06
CA GLU A 145 -2.08 1.92 -6.89
C GLU A 145 -3.58 1.63 -7.12
N ALA A 146 -4.30 2.52 -7.81
CA ALA A 146 -5.68 2.27 -8.20
C ALA A 146 -5.81 1.01 -9.06
N ARG A 147 -4.95 0.86 -10.09
CA ARG A 147 -4.94 -0.32 -10.96
C ARG A 147 -4.54 -1.59 -10.22
N HIS A 148 -3.58 -1.50 -9.30
CA HIS A 148 -3.15 -2.62 -8.46
C HIS A 148 -4.28 -3.09 -7.53
N GLY A 149 -5.00 -2.16 -6.92
CA GLY A 149 -6.17 -2.45 -6.10
C GLY A 149 -7.28 -3.17 -6.88
N ASP A 150 -7.60 -2.67 -8.08
CA ASP A 150 -8.60 -3.29 -8.94
C ASP A 150 -8.15 -4.69 -9.42
N LEU A 151 -6.86 -4.87 -9.75
CA LEU A 151 -6.27 -6.17 -10.09
C LEU A 151 -6.49 -7.20 -8.96
N TYR A 152 -6.19 -6.82 -7.71
CA TYR A 152 -6.37 -7.72 -6.57
C TYR A 152 -7.84 -8.03 -6.30
N LEU A 153 -8.77 -7.07 -6.52
CA LEU A 153 -10.21 -7.33 -6.42
C LEU A 153 -10.69 -8.33 -7.47
N GLU A 154 -10.23 -8.20 -8.72
CA GLU A 154 -10.56 -9.16 -9.77
C GLU A 154 -10.04 -10.57 -9.43
N LEU A 155 -8.80 -10.68 -8.95
CA LEU A 155 -8.24 -11.97 -8.50
C LEU A 155 -9.01 -12.53 -7.30
N ALA A 156 -9.46 -11.69 -6.37
CA ALA A 156 -10.28 -12.13 -5.26
C ALA A 156 -11.63 -12.70 -5.74
N ALA A 157 -12.28 -12.02 -6.69
CA ALA A 157 -13.53 -12.48 -7.29
C ALA A 157 -13.36 -13.80 -8.06
N GLU A 158 -12.23 -13.96 -8.77
CA GLU A 158 -11.90 -15.22 -9.46
C GLU A 158 -11.64 -16.38 -8.49
N ALA A 159 -11.10 -16.10 -7.30
CA ALA A 159 -10.80 -17.11 -6.27
C ALA A 159 -12.01 -17.49 -5.40
N ALA A 160 -13.08 -16.71 -5.46
CA ALA A 160 -14.23 -16.87 -4.57
C ALA A 160 -15.27 -17.83 -5.15
N ASP A 161 -15.95 -18.58 -4.27
CA ASP A 161 -17.10 -19.43 -4.64
C ASP A 161 -18.42 -18.65 -4.77
N GLY A 162 -18.38 -17.32 -4.63
CA GLY A 162 -19.55 -16.44 -4.68
C GLY A 162 -19.19 -14.97 -4.52
N PRO A 163 -20.18 -14.08 -4.30
CA PRO A 163 -19.95 -12.64 -4.19
C PRO A 163 -18.99 -12.28 -3.06
N ILE A 164 -18.06 -11.36 -3.32
CA ILE A 164 -17.02 -10.93 -2.35
C ILE A 164 -17.40 -9.69 -1.54
N GLU A 165 -18.50 -9.01 -1.91
CA GLU A 165 -18.85 -7.68 -1.40
C GLU A 165 -19.07 -7.65 0.11
N ALA A 166 -19.79 -8.66 0.65
CA ALA A 166 -20.03 -8.75 2.09
C ALA A 166 -18.71 -8.93 2.86
N ARG A 167 -17.83 -9.79 2.35
CA ARG A 167 -16.52 -10.04 2.96
C ARG A 167 -15.60 -8.83 2.84
N LEU A 168 -15.58 -8.17 1.69
CA LEU A 168 -14.87 -6.92 1.50
C LEU A 168 -15.34 -5.86 2.49
N ALA A 169 -16.65 -5.68 2.67
CA ALA A 169 -17.21 -4.72 3.62
C ALA A 169 -16.79 -5.00 5.08
N GLU A 170 -16.68 -6.27 5.47
CA GLU A 170 -16.15 -6.65 6.79
C GLU A 170 -14.69 -6.22 6.95
N LEU A 171 -13.86 -6.49 5.95
CA LEU A 171 -12.44 -6.15 5.98
C LEU A 171 -12.20 -4.64 5.91
N VAL A 172 -13.03 -3.87 5.18
CA VAL A 172 -13.03 -2.39 5.19
C VAL A 172 -13.31 -1.85 6.59
N ARG A 173 -14.28 -2.43 7.31
CA ARG A 173 -14.53 -2.04 8.72
C ARG A 173 -13.36 -2.37 9.65
N ALA A 174 -12.74 -3.53 9.44
CA ALA A 174 -11.56 -3.92 10.20
C ALA A 174 -10.37 -2.99 9.91
N GLU A 175 -10.18 -2.62 8.64
CA GLU A 175 -9.16 -1.66 8.21
C GLU A 175 -9.35 -0.30 8.89
N ALA A 176 -10.58 0.23 8.88
CA ALA A 176 -10.91 1.49 9.54
C ALA A 176 -10.56 1.46 11.05
N ALA A 177 -10.83 0.35 11.73
CA ALA A 177 -10.47 0.17 13.14
C ALA A 177 -8.95 0.06 13.36
N ILE A 178 -8.22 -0.51 12.41
CA ILE A 178 -6.75 -0.63 12.47
C ILE A 178 -6.09 0.74 12.27
N ILE A 179 -6.54 1.50 11.26
CA ILE A 179 -5.95 2.78 10.90
C ILE A 179 -6.33 3.89 11.89
N ALA A 180 -7.46 3.77 12.59
CA ALA A 180 -7.86 4.70 13.64
C ALA A 180 -6.94 4.67 14.87
N ARG A 181 -6.08 3.67 15.03
CA ARG A 181 -5.17 3.57 16.16
C ARG A 181 -3.96 4.48 15.94
N PRO A 182 -3.75 5.52 16.77
CA PRO A 182 -2.58 6.38 16.64
C PRO A 182 -1.29 5.57 16.76
N ARG A 183 -0.34 5.82 15.88
CA ARG A 183 0.99 5.20 15.91
C ARG A 183 2.07 6.21 15.57
N LEU A 184 3.04 6.32 16.43
CA LEU A 184 4.26 7.08 16.18
C LEU A 184 5.45 6.12 16.04
N PRO A 185 6.42 6.40 15.18
CA PRO A 185 6.44 7.51 14.21
C PRO A 185 5.44 7.29 13.06
N ILE A 186 5.09 8.39 12.36
CA ILE A 186 4.25 8.35 11.17
C ILE A 186 4.88 7.48 10.10
N ARG A 187 4.06 6.65 9.45
CA ARG A 187 4.40 5.70 8.39
C ARG A 187 3.38 5.79 7.27
N MET A 188 3.70 5.24 6.09
CA MET A 188 2.74 5.15 4.99
C MET A 188 1.43 4.47 5.41
N HIS A 189 1.50 3.45 6.24
CA HIS A 189 0.34 2.72 6.74
C HIS A 189 0.30 2.74 8.29
N SER A 190 0.33 3.93 8.90
CA SER A 190 0.07 4.11 10.33
C SER A 190 -1.17 4.94 10.54
N GLY A 191 -1.86 4.75 11.69
CA GLY A 191 -2.84 5.70 12.17
C GLY A 191 -2.19 7.05 12.49
N GLY A 192 -2.96 8.14 12.44
CA GLY A 192 -2.55 9.50 12.77
C GLY A 192 -3.60 10.23 13.56
#